data_9516d9b234b449ba05ddc7d3b49a0108
#
_entry.id   9516d9b234b449ba05ddc7d3b49a0108
#
_cell.length_a   1.000
_cell.length_b   1.000
_cell.length_c   1.000
_cell.angle_alpha   90.00
_cell.angle_beta   90.00
_cell.angle_gamma   90.00
#
_symmetry.space_group_name_H-M   'P 1'
#
loop_
_entity.id
_entity.type
_entity.pdbx_description
1 polymer ?
#
loop_
_entity_poly.entity_id
_entity_poly.type
_entity_poly.pdbx_seq_one_letter_code
_entity_poly.pdbx_strand_id
1 'polypeptide(L)'
;NYNVQAVNGMENDVWAECTYINGQGKKKEVKLLLLVIPFEQTGAMETFLLNAVSENDEYDAGLIEKCNNFVDMVDEEKRYLTKRRYVTKAKFDVYFSIRTSAEQFVERQNILKSVPWEKYMQIQKSFDKLSDL
;
A
#
# COMPACT_ATOMS: atom_id res chain seq x y z
N ASN A 1 23.92 2.44 10.38
CA ASN A 1 22.99 1.36 10.78
C ASN A 1 22.75 1.51 12.28
N TYR A 2 21.54 1.90 12.66
CA TYR A 2 21.14 1.92 14.06
C TYR A 2 20.63 0.53 14.42
N ASN A 3 21.19 -0.08 15.45
CA ASN A 3 20.69 -1.36 15.96
C ASN A 3 19.58 -1.05 16.97
N VAL A 4 18.34 -1.11 16.51
CA VAL A 4 17.15 -0.87 17.33
C VAL A 4 16.68 -2.18 17.93
N GLN A 5 16.49 -2.21 19.23
CA GLN A 5 15.99 -3.39 19.95
C GLN A 5 14.65 -3.07 20.61
N ALA A 6 13.63 -3.83 20.25
CA ALA A 6 12.34 -3.79 20.91
C ALA A 6 12.43 -4.53 22.27
N VAL A 7 11.83 -3.93 23.29
CA VAL A 7 11.87 -4.49 24.65
C VAL A 7 11.07 -5.79 24.74
N ASN A 8 9.89 -5.85 24.10
CA ASN A 8 8.94 -6.98 24.15
C ASN A 8 8.62 -7.59 22.78
N GLY A 9 9.48 -7.36 21.77
CA GLY A 9 9.17 -7.70 20.39
C GLY A 9 8.34 -6.62 19.70
N MET A 10 8.03 -6.84 18.42
CA MET A 10 7.21 -5.94 17.61
C MET A 10 6.00 -6.71 17.05
N GLU A 11 4.82 -6.18 17.29
CA GLU A 11 3.57 -6.68 16.73
C GLU A 11 3.00 -5.69 15.72
N ASN A 12 2.26 -6.22 14.74
CA ASN A 12 1.60 -5.37 13.76
C ASN A 12 0.55 -4.50 14.43
N ASP A 13 0.53 -3.21 14.07
CA ASP A 13 -0.44 -2.22 14.57
C ASP A 13 -0.39 -1.99 16.11
N VAL A 14 0.78 -2.21 16.71
CA VAL A 14 1.03 -1.96 18.15
C VAL A 14 2.27 -1.11 18.32
N TRP A 15 2.16 -0.05 19.16
CA TRP A 15 3.31 0.75 19.56
C TRP A 15 4.27 -0.06 20.41
N ALA A 16 5.52 -0.22 19.98
CA ALA A 16 6.59 -0.88 20.70
C ALA A 16 7.57 0.14 21.29
N GLU A 17 7.91 -0.04 22.56
CA GLU A 17 9.01 0.70 23.18
C GLU A 17 10.33 0.07 22.79
N CYS A 18 11.20 0.87 22.21
CA CYS A 18 12.48 0.42 21.69
C CYS A 18 13.62 1.26 22.23
N THR A 19 14.80 0.70 22.19
CA THR A 19 16.02 1.43 22.51
C THR A 19 17.03 1.31 21.39
N TYR A 20 17.86 2.33 21.20
CA TYR A 20 18.98 2.27 20.29
C TYR A 20 20.19 3.04 20.87
N ILE A 21 21.36 2.72 20.37
CA ILE A 21 22.59 3.44 20.70
C ILE A 21 22.87 4.43 19.57
N ASN A 22 22.93 5.70 19.89
CA ASN A 22 23.22 6.75 18.91
C ASN A 22 24.70 6.78 18.52
N GLY A 23 25.07 7.60 17.52
CA GLY A 23 26.44 7.73 17.05
C GLY A 23 27.47 8.24 18.10
N GLN A 24 26.99 8.69 19.27
CA GLN A 24 27.81 9.12 20.42
C GLN A 24 27.90 8.04 21.51
N GLY A 25 27.40 6.82 21.26
CA GLY A 25 27.37 5.72 22.23
C GLY A 25 26.32 5.86 23.33
N LYS A 26 25.40 6.83 23.24
CA LYS A 26 24.35 7.03 24.25
C LYS A 26 23.11 6.22 23.91
N LYS A 27 22.57 5.51 24.91
CA LYS A 27 21.27 4.83 24.81
C LYS A 27 20.16 5.86 24.73
N LYS A 28 19.27 5.69 23.77
CA LYS A 28 18.07 6.50 23.54
C LYS A 28 16.84 5.63 23.49
N GLU A 29 15.72 6.16 23.94
CA GLU A 29 14.41 5.53 23.84
C GLU A 29 13.67 6.08 22.65
N VAL A 30 12.88 5.22 21.98
CA VAL A 30 12.07 5.55 20.83
C VAL A 30 10.84 4.64 20.81
N LYS A 31 9.71 5.17 20.39
CA LYS A 31 8.52 4.36 20.10
C LYS A 31 8.49 4.06 18.60
N LEU A 32 8.23 2.82 18.26
CA LEU A 32 8.07 2.35 16.89
C LEU A 32 6.67 1.75 16.69
N LEU A 33 6.05 2.09 15.58
CA LEU A 33 4.82 1.46 15.12
C LEU A 33 5.14 0.67 13.85
N LEU A 34 4.88 -0.65 13.88
CA LEU A 34 4.97 -1.50 12.71
C LEU A 34 3.60 -1.59 12.06
N LEU A 35 3.47 -1.10 10.82
CA LEU A 35 2.27 -1.23 10.01
C LEU A 35 2.56 -2.13 8.81
N VAL A 36 1.97 -3.32 8.80
CA VAL A 36 2.05 -4.26 7.67
C VAL A 36 0.76 -4.13 6.87
N ILE A 37 0.85 -3.62 5.66
CA ILE A 37 -0.31 -3.41 4.78
C ILE A 37 -0.19 -4.26 3.50
N PRO A 38 -1.32 -4.80 3.02
CA PRO A 38 -2.65 -4.83 3.65
C PRO A 38 -2.68 -5.72 4.91
N PHE A 39 -3.51 -5.37 5.89
CA PHE A 39 -3.57 -6.08 7.18
C PHE A 39 -4.17 -7.48 7.07
N GLU A 40 -5.23 -7.65 6.31
CA GLU A 40 -6.10 -8.84 6.34
C GLU A 40 -5.85 -9.81 5.18
N GLN A 41 -4.97 -9.47 4.24
CA GLN A 41 -4.72 -10.26 3.05
C GLN A 41 -3.29 -10.18 2.57
N THR A 42 -2.90 -11.20 1.82
CA THR A 42 -1.59 -11.16 1.15
C THR A 42 -1.64 -10.22 -0.04
N GLY A 43 -0.78 -9.22 -0.05
CA GLY A 43 -0.74 -8.22 -1.12
C GLY A 43 0.50 -7.35 -1.08
N ALA A 44 0.36 -6.22 -1.72
CA ALA A 44 1.33 -5.13 -1.72
C ALA A 44 0.56 -3.80 -1.55
N MET A 45 1.26 -2.68 -1.51
CA MET A 45 0.65 -1.36 -1.44
C MET A 45 -0.38 -1.17 -2.57
N GLU A 46 -0.07 -1.62 -3.77
CA GLU A 46 -0.96 -1.54 -4.92
C GLU A 46 -2.29 -2.29 -4.68
N THR A 47 -2.25 -3.47 -4.08
CA THR A 47 -3.45 -4.24 -3.71
C THR A 47 -4.28 -3.48 -2.68
N PHE A 48 -3.63 -2.95 -1.66
CA PHE A 48 -4.28 -2.18 -0.60
C PHE A 48 -5.01 -0.94 -1.15
N LEU A 49 -4.36 -0.20 -2.05
CA LEU A 49 -4.93 1.00 -2.66
C LEU A 49 -6.11 0.68 -3.60
N LEU A 50 -6.03 -0.39 -4.40
CA LEU A 50 -7.16 -0.84 -5.24
C LEU A 50 -8.36 -1.26 -4.39
N ASN A 51 -8.13 -1.96 -3.29
CA ASN A 51 -9.20 -2.35 -2.39
C ASN A 51 -9.89 -1.15 -1.75
N ALA A 52 -9.10 -0.17 -1.28
CA ALA A 52 -9.67 1.06 -0.71
C ALA A 52 -10.57 1.78 -1.71
N VAL A 53 -10.16 1.88 -2.97
CA VAL A 53 -10.98 2.48 -4.02
C VAL A 53 -12.24 1.67 -4.29
N SER A 54 -12.13 0.34 -4.38
CA SER A 54 -13.27 -0.55 -4.68
C SER A 54 -14.34 -0.55 -3.58
N GLU A 55 -13.97 -0.34 -2.33
CA GLU A 55 -14.93 -0.24 -1.22
C GLU A 55 -15.73 1.06 -1.25
N ASN A 56 -15.22 2.08 -1.88
CA ASN A 56 -15.79 3.42 -1.83
C ASN A 56 -16.72 3.74 -2.99
N ASP A 57 -16.61 3.05 -4.10
CA ASP A 57 -17.40 3.31 -5.30
C ASP A 57 -17.67 2.01 -6.08
N GLU A 58 -18.95 1.70 -6.33
CA GLU A 58 -19.38 0.47 -6.99
C GLU A 58 -18.93 0.42 -8.46
N TYR A 59 -18.89 1.56 -9.15
CA TYR A 59 -18.40 1.63 -10.53
C TYR A 59 -16.91 1.32 -10.59
N ASP A 60 -16.12 1.91 -9.71
CA ASP A 60 -14.69 1.65 -9.61
C ASP A 60 -14.42 0.19 -9.21
N ALA A 61 -15.22 -0.39 -8.31
CA ALA A 61 -15.14 -1.82 -7.95
C ALA A 61 -15.29 -2.72 -9.19
N GLY A 62 -16.34 -2.50 -9.98
CA GLY A 62 -16.58 -3.26 -11.22
C GLY A 62 -15.50 -3.05 -12.29
N LEU A 63 -14.93 -1.84 -12.38
CA LEU A 63 -13.82 -1.55 -13.28
C LEU A 63 -12.53 -2.26 -12.84
N ILE A 64 -12.20 -2.23 -11.54
CA ILE A 64 -11.05 -2.92 -10.97
C ILE A 64 -11.14 -4.42 -11.23
N GLU A 65 -12.32 -5.03 -11.04
CA GLU A 65 -12.55 -6.44 -11.33
C GLU A 65 -12.24 -6.77 -12.78
N LYS A 66 -12.75 -5.98 -13.73
CA LYS A 66 -12.48 -6.16 -15.17
C LYS A 66 -11.00 -6.02 -15.50
N CYS A 67 -10.32 -5.02 -14.91
CA CYS A 67 -8.88 -4.83 -15.08
C CYS A 67 -8.08 -6.02 -14.54
N ASN A 68 -8.46 -6.53 -13.37
CA ASN A 68 -7.82 -7.69 -12.76
C ASN A 68 -7.96 -8.93 -13.65
N ASN A 69 -9.17 -9.21 -14.14
CA ASN A 69 -9.45 -10.33 -15.04
C ASN A 69 -8.66 -10.21 -16.34
N PHE A 70 -8.59 -9.00 -16.92
CA PHE A 70 -7.78 -8.75 -18.11
C PHE A 70 -6.30 -9.08 -17.89
N VAL A 71 -5.70 -8.59 -16.79
CA VAL A 71 -4.29 -8.84 -16.47
C VAL A 71 -4.02 -10.32 -16.23
N ASP A 72 -4.97 -11.05 -15.60
CA ASP A 72 -4.83 -12.48 -15.34
C ASP A 72 -4.87 -13.33 -16.62
N MET A 73 -5.53 -12.84 -17.68
CA MET A 73 -5.70 -13.56 -18.96
C MET A 73 -4.70 -13.14 -20.03
N VAL A 74 -4.22 -11.89 -20.03
CA VAL A 74 -3.46 -11.31 -21.16
C VAL A 74 -2.10 -11.93 -21.40
N ASP A 75 -1.49 -12.52 -20.37
CA ASP A 75 -0.18 -13.18 -20.43
C ASP A 75 -0.27 -14.62 -19.91
N GLU A 76 -1.11 -15.45 -20.59
CA GLU A 76 -1.37 -16.84 -20.22
C GLU A 76 -0.09 -17.67 -20.10
N GLU A 77 0.86 -17.46 -21.01
CA GLU A 77 2.16 -18.14 -21.00
C GLU A 77 3.12 -17.62 -19.91
N LYS A 78 2.72 -16.60 -19.16
CA LYS A 78 3.53 -15.93 -18.13
C LYS A 78 4.93 -15.52 -18.62
N ARG A 79 4.98 -15.00 -19.85
CA ARG A 79 6.22 -14.56 -20.48
C ARG A 79 6.78 -13.30 -19.80
N TYR A 80 5.91 -12.37 -19.42
CA TYR A 80 6.26 -11.07 -18.83
C TYR A 80 5.84 -10.97 -17.36
N LEU A 81 4.63 -11.44 -17.01
CA LEU A 81 4.07 -11.40 -15.67
C LEU A 81 4.51 -12.63 -14.84
N THR A 82 5.80 -12.92 -14.86
CA THR A 82 6.40 -14.12 -14.26
C THR A 82 6.38 -14.16 -12.73
N LYS A 83 6.22 -13.00 -12.08
CA LYS A 83 6.25 -12.88 -10.61
C LYS A 83 5.00 -12.18 -10.12
N ARG A 84 4.50 -12.63 -8.96
CA ARG A 84 3.34 -12.04 -8.31
C ARG A 84 3.39 -10.51 -8.23
N ARG A 85 4.53 -9.93 -7.87
CA ARG A 85 4.71 -8.48 -7.82
C ARG A 85 4.48 -7.77 -9.16
N TYR A 86 4.75 -8.43 -10.28
CA TYR A 86 4.52 -7.87 -11.61
C TYR A 86 3.04 -7.88 -11.95
N VAL A 87 2.36 -8.97 -11.62
CA VAL A 87 0.89 -9.08 -11.77
C VAL A 87 0.20 -7.99 -10.95
N THR A 88 0.56 -7.83 -9.68
CA THR A 88 -0.04 -6.82 -8.80
C THR A 88 0.16 -5.39 -9.33
N LYS A 89 1.35 -5.09 -9.82
CA LYS A 89 1.62 -3.78 -10.44
C LYS A 89 0.85 -3.58 -11.73
N ALA A 90 0.79 -4.59 -12.60
CA ALA A 90 0.05 -4.51 -13.86
C ALA A 90 -1.44 -4.25 -13.60
N LYS A 91 -2.06 -4.92 -12.62
CA LYS A 91 -3.45 -4.68 -12.22
C LYS A 91 -3.68 -3.23 -11.81
N PHE A 92 -2.82 -2.71 -10.96
CA PHE A 92 -2.86 -1.33 -10.52
C PHE A 92 -2.69 -0.35 -11.69
N ASP A 93 -1.69 -0.57 -12.55
CA ASP A 93 -1.37 0.32 -13.65
C ASP A 93 -2.49 0.35 -14.71
N VAL A 94 -3.08 -0.78 -15.04
CA VAL A 94 -4.20 -0.87 -16.00
C VAL A 94 -5.41 -0.09 -15.48
N TYR A 95 -5.80 -0.26 -14.21
CA TYR A 95 -6.91 0.49 -13.63
C TYR A 95 -6.66 2.01 -13.67
N PHE A 96 -5.51 2.47 -13.18
CA PHE A 96 -5.23 3.89 -13.14
C PHE A 96 -5.03 4.52 -14.53
N SER A 97 -4.57 3.77 -15.52
CA SER A 97 -4.50 4.23 -16.91
C SER A 97 -5.89 4.51 -17.50
N ILE A 98 -6.89 3.72 -17.11
CA ILE A 98 -8.28 3.91 -17.56
C ILE A 98 -8.93 5.07 -16.80
N ARG A 99 -8.77 5.11 -15.47
CA ARG A 99 -9.36 6.15 -14.62
C ARG A 99 -8.95 7.56 -15.03
N THR A 100 -7.75 7.71 -15.56
CA THR A 100 -7.16 9.00 -15.92
C THR A 100 -7.24 9.32 -17.41
N SER A 101 -8.17 8.72 -18.11
CA SER A 101 -8.33 8.81 -19.58
C SER A 101 -8.40 10.23 -20.17
N ALA A 102 -8.77 11.24 -19.37
CA ALA A 102 -8.86 12.62 -19.83
C ALA A 102 -7.47 13.29 -20.02
N GLU A 103 -6.42 12.75 -19.39
CA GLU A 103 -5.07 13.33 -19.42
C GLU A 103 -3.99 12.26 -19.60
N GLN A 104 -3.99 11.65 -20.78
CA GLN A 104 -3.10 10.52 -21.12
C GLN A 104 -1.59 10.79 -20.95
N PHE A 105 -1.20 12.05 -20.81
CA PHE A 105 0.20 12.46 -20.69
C PHE A 105 0.59 12.90 -19.28
N VAL A 106 -0.32 12.80 -18.32
CA VAL A 106 -0.01 13.12 -16.92
C VAL A 106 0.82 11.98 -16.33
N GLU A 107 1.95 12.33 -15.73
CA GLU A 107 2.78 11.36 -15.05
C GLU A 107 2.00 10.62 -13.95
N ARG A 108 2.17 9.31 -13.85
CA ARG A 108 1.51 8.43 -12.88
C ARG A 108 1.54 8.99 -11.45
N GLN A 109 2.66 9.56 -11.02
CA GLN A 109 2.79 10.16 -9.70
C GLN A 109 1.83 11.35 -9.48
N ASN A 110 1.53 12.14 -10.51
CA ASN A 110 0.59 13.24 -10.43
C ASN A 110 -0.85 12.71 -10.34
N ILE A 111 -1.15 11.65 -11.07
CA ILE A 111 -2.41 10.94 -10.98
C ILE A 111 -2.65 10.44 -9.55
N LEU A 112 -1.68 9.74 -8.98
CA LEU A 112 -1.78 9.21 -7.60
C LEU A 112 -1.95 10.34 -6.57
N LYS A 113 -1.32 11.49 -6.76
CA LYS A 113 -1.49 12.64 -5.89
C LYS A 113 -2.87 13.30 -5.99
N SER A 114 -3.56 13.16 -7.12
CA SER A 114 -4.90 13.74 -7.31
C SER A 114 -6.01 12.90 -6.67
N VAL A 115 -5.74 11.65 -6.31
CA VAL A 115 -6.70 10.79 -5.62
C VAL A 115 -6.80 11.23 -4.16
N PRO A 116 -8.00 11.54 -3.64
CA PRO A 116 -8.18 11.99 -2.26
C PRO A 116 -8.14 10.79 -1.28
N TRP A 117 -6.96 10.19 -1.12
CA TRP A 117 -6.73 8.99 -0.32
C TRP A 117 -7.25 9.11 1.11
N GLU A 118 -7.21 10.31 1.67
CA GLU A 118 -7.70 10.62 3.02
C GLU A 118 -9.22 10.43 3.19
N LYS A 119 -9.98 10.33 2.10
CA LYS A 119 -11.43 10.10 2.15
C LYS A 119 -11.81 8.62 2.21
N TYR A 120 -10.87 7.73 1.88
CA TYR A 120 -11.15 6.31 1.86
C TYR A 120 -11.05 5.70 3.25
N MET A 121 -12.14 5.03 3.68
CA MET A 121 -12.27 4.49 5.03
C MET A 121 -11.15 3.51 5.38
N GLN A 122 -10.77 2.63 4.44
CA GLN A 122 -9.70 1.66 4.65
C GLN A 122 -8.35 2.34 4.89
N ILE A 123 -8.07 3.44 4.19
CA ILE A 123 -6.86 4.25 4.40
C ILE A 123 -6.89 4.87 5.79
N GLN A 124 -7.97 5.57 6.15
CA GLN A 124 -8.11 6.20 7.46
C GLN A 124 -7.92 5.18 8.58
N LYS A 125 -8.65 4.08 8.55
CA LYS A 125 -8.60 3.01 9.55
C LYS A 125 -7.21 2.41 9.72
N SER A 126 -6.46 2.27 8.62
CA SER A 126 -5.11 1.66 8.65
C SER A 126 -4.05 2.57 9.25
N PHE A 127 -4.31 3.87 9.34
CA PHE A 127 -3.37 4.87 9.83
C PHE A 127 -3.88 5.67 11.04
N ASP A 128 -5.02 5.28 11.65
CA ASP A 128 -5.64 6.01 12.75
C ASP A 128 -4.71 6.13 13.97
N LYS A 129 -3.89 5.12 14.25
CA LYS A 129 -2.92 5.15 15.36
C LYS A 129 -1.80 6.18 15.21
N LEU A 130 -1.62 6.74 14.01
CA LEU A 130 -0.70 7.87 13.85
C LEU A 130 -1.24 9.15 14.49
N SER A 131 -2.55 9.22 14.75
CA SER A 131 -3.16 10.34 15.48
C SER A 131 -2.88 10.33 16.99
N ASP A 132 -2.33 9.23 17.52
CA ASP A 132 -1.95 9.10 18.94
C ASP A 132 -0.60 9.79 19.28
N LEU A 133 0.04 10.40 18.28
CA LEU A 133 1.30 11.15 18.42
C LEU A 133 1.03 12.58 18.80
#